data_70196a6a3eacd3967f945cb6e3ea0b75
#
_entry.id   70196a6a3eacd3967f945cb6e3ea0b75
#
_cell.length_a   1.000
_cell.length_b   1.000
_cell.length_c   1.000
_cell.angle_alpha   90.00
_cell.angle_beta   90.00
_cell.angle_gamma   90.00
#
_symmetry.space_group_name_H-M   'P 1'
#
loop_
_entity.id
_entity.type
_entity.pdbx_description
1 polymer ?
#
loop_
_entity_poly.entity_id
_entity_poly.type
_entity_poly.pdbx_seq_one_letter_code
_entity_poly.pdbx_strand_id
1 'polypeptide(L)'
;MVKAQNLTMTPENRAPTIDIWRRDGKLDMKYDTIIVGAGSAGSVLASRLTEDPTRSVMLLEAGPDYPNRSDLPEQIKYGVRAWYESFDPYSHTWGYEANARPDRKETFLLPRGKVTGGSSAINGQVWFRGIPEDFD
;
A
#
# COMPACT_ATOMS: atom_id res chain seq x y z
N MET A 1 10.90 -5.21 -7.44
CA MET A 1 10.25 -4.97 -8.74
C MET A 1 8.94 -4.26 -8.43
N VAL A 2 8.78 -3.00 -8.84
CA VAL A 2 7.56 -2.23 -8.56
C VAL A 2 6.49 -2.68 -9.56
N LYS A 3 5.35 -3.18 -9.08
CA LYS A 3 4.18 -3.47 -9.93
C LYS A 3 3.35 -2.21 -10.08
N ALA A 4 3.11 -1.81 -11.33
CA ALA A 4 2.15 -0.78 -11.65
C ALA A 4 0.80 -1.44 -11.96
N GLN A 5 -0.26 -1.01 -11.29
CA GLN A 5 -1.63 -1.37 -11.64
C GLN A 5 -2.22 -0.26 -12.51
N ASN A 6 -2.59 -0.61 -13.75
CA ASN A 6 -3.28 0.31 -14.65
C ASN A 6 -4.78 0.35 -14.29
N LEU A 7 -5.20 1.48 -13.76
CA LEU A 7 -6.61 1.80 -13.65
C LEU A 7 -7.03 2.49 -14.95
N THR A 8 -7.92 1.88 -15.70
CA THR A 8 -8.26 2.13 -17.12
C THR A 8 -8.75 3.55 -17.46
N MET A 9 -8.43 4.04 -18.64
CA MET A 9 -8.59 5.42 -19.08
C MET A 9 -9.06 5.60 -20.51
N THR A 10 -9.68 6.75 -20.82
CA THR A 10 -9.96 7.24 -22.17
C THR A 10 -9.15 8.50 -22.53
N PRO A 11 -8.85 8.77 -23.82
CA PRO A 11 -7.68 9.55 -24.24
C PRO A 11 -7.80 11.07 -24.41
N GLU A 12 -8.94 11.75 -24.27
CA GLU A 12 -9.11 13.00 -25.00
C GLU A 12 -9.05 14.35 -24.26
N ASN A 13 -8.94 14.43 -22.91
CA ASN A 13 -8.82 15.72 -22.19
C ASN A 13 -7.90 15.60 -20.98
N ARG A 14 -6.58 15.74 -21.16
CA ARG A 14 -5.59 15.57 -20.09
C ARG A 14 -4.98 16.86 -19.59
N ALA A 15 -5.00 17.05 -18.26
CA ALA A 15 -4.12 17.93 -17.51
C ALA A 15 -2.64 17.54 -17.68
N PRO A 16 -1.65 18.36 -17.27
CA PRO A 16 -0.23 18.02 -17.35
C PRO A 16 0.05 16.68 -16.66
N THR A 17 0.70 15.79 -17.38
CA THR A 17 0.93 14.39 -17.02
C THR A 17 2.34 14.19 -16.47
N ILE A 18 2.49 13.24 -15.55
CA ILE A 18 3.80 12.82 -15.04
C ILE A 18 4.38 11.78 -15.99
N ASP A 19 5.59 12.03 -16.46
CA ASP A 19 6.30 11.19 -17.42
C ASP A 19 7.11 10.11 -16.72
N ILE A 20 6.93 8.85 -17.10
CA ILE A 20 7.68 7.72 -16.57
C ILE A 20 8.66 7.21 -17.62
N TRP A 21 9.94 7.21 -17.27
CA TRP A 21 11.03 6.82 -18.15
C TRP A 21 11.36 5.32 -18.04
N ARG A 22 11.55 4.68 -19.18
CA ARG A 22 12.15 3.35 -19.27
C ARG A 22 13.67 3.43 -19.20
N ARG A 23 14.33 2.29 -18.98
CA ARG A 23 15.81 2.19 -19.00
C ARG A 23 16.43 2.55 -20.37
N ASP A 24 15.68 2.42 -21.45
CA ASP A 24 16.10 2.80 -22.81
C ASP A 24 15.88 4.30 -23.13
N GLY A 25 15.46 5.08 -22.13
CA GLY A 25 15.20 6.52 -22.26
C GLY A 25 13.93 6.88 -23.03
N LYS A 26 13.08 5.90 -23.35
CA LYS A 26 11.82 6.16 -24.06
C LYS A 26 10.67 6.35 -23.08
N LEU A 27 9.88 7.37 -23.33
CA LEU A 27 8.65 7.64 -22.63
C LEU A 27 7.57 6.69 -23.10
N ASP A 28 6.99 5.90 -22.21
CA ASP A 28 6.06 4.85 -22.60
C ASP A 28 4.61 5.13 -22.18
N MET A 29 4.44 5.79 -21.05
CA MET A 29 3.11 6.07 -20.48
C MET A 29 3.07 7.43 -19.78
N LYS A 30 1.91 8.08 -19.85
CA LYS A 30 1.64 9.34 -19.16
C LYS A 30 0.43 9.17 -18.26
N TYR A 31 0.51 9.74 -17.06
CA TYR A 31 -0.57 9.72 -16.08
C TYR A 31 -0.80 11.11 -15.49
N ASP A 32 -2.05 11.45 -15.22
CA ASP A 32 -2.40 12.71 -14.57
C ASP A 32 -2.00 12.71 -13.10
N THR A 33 -1.99 11.54 -12.48
CA THR A 33 -1.62 11.37 -11.06
C THR A 33 -0.84 10.07 -10.87
N ILE A 34 0.23 10.15 -10.07
CA ILE A 34 0.94 8.96 -9.57
C ILE A 34 0.79 8.91 -8.05
N ILE A 35 0.30 7.79 -7.55
CA ILE A 35 0.17 7.51 -6.12
C ILE A 35 1.23 6.47 -5.75
N VAL A 36 2.05 6.79 -4.77
CA VAL A 36 3.10 5.88 -4.29
C VAL A 36 2.65 5.26 -2.97
N GLY A 37 2.48 3.95 -2.99
CA GLY A 37 1.99 3.13 -1.90
C GLY A 37 0.48 2.84 -1.98
N ALA A 38 0.13 1.56 -2.08
CA ALA A 38 -1.26 1.07 -2.07
C ALA A 38 -1.73 0.74 -0.64
N GLY A 39 -1.33 1.53 0.34
CA GLY A 39 -1.83 1.45 1.71
C GLY A 39 -3.21 2.09 1.87
N SER A 40 -3.67 2.26 3.11
CA SER A 40 -5.03 2.79 3.42
C SER A 40 -5.32 4.12 2.74
N ALA A 41 -4.37 5.05 2.73
CA ALA A 41 -4.54 6.37 2.10
C ALA A 41 -4.48 6.27 0.57
N GLY A 42 -3.46 5.59 0.03
CA GLY A 42 -3.25 5.50 -1.41
C GLY A 42 -4.36 4.75 -2.14
N SER A 43 -4.89 3.69 -1.54
CA SER A 43 -6.03 2.95 -2.10
C SER A 43 -7.30 3.80 -2.16
N VAL A 44 -7.57 4.60 -1.13
CA VAL A 44 -8.71 5.54 -1.11
C VAL A 44 -8.53 6.61 -2.17
N LEU A 45 -7.33 7.22 -2.25
CA LEU A 45 -7.04 8.24 -3.26
C LEU A 45 -7.18 7.68 -4.68
N ALA A 46 -6.63 6.49 -4.94
CA ALA A 46 -6.75 5.84 -6.24
C ALA A 46 -8.21 5.61 -6.62
N SER A 47 -8.99 5.05 -5.71
CA SER A 47 -10.42 4.81 -5.92
C SER A 47 -11.18 6.09 -6.22
N ARG A 48 -10.98 7.15 -5.41
CA ARG A 48 -11.71 8.41 -5.58
C ARG A 48 -11.30 9.21 -6.82
N LEU A 49 -10.02 9.24 -7.12
CA LEU A 49 -9.55 9.97 -8.30
C LEU A 49 -9.96 9.29 -9.61
N THR A 50 -10.16 7.98 -9.61
CA THR A 50 -10.63 7.22 -10.79
C THR A 50 -12.15 7.21 -10.96
N GLU A 51 -12.91 7.80 -10.06
CA GLU A 51 -14.34 8.10 -10.27
C GLU A 51 -14.54 9.05 -11.47
N ASP A 52 -13.57 9.90 -11.74
CA ASP A 52 -13.50 10.70 -12.97
C ASP A 52 -12.88 9.85 -14.11
N PRO A 53 -13.67 9.39 -15.10
CA PRO A 53 -13.18 8.54 -16.18
C PRO A 53 -12.19 9.23 -17.13
N THR A 54 -12.07 10.55 -17.06
CA THR A 54 -11.11 11.32 -17.86
C THR A 54 -9.75 11.41 -17.22
N ARG A 55 -9.62 11.01 -15.95
CA ARG A 55 -8.38 11.08 -15.17
C ARG A 55 -7.63 9.77 -15.17
N SER A 56 -6.34 9.87 -15.44
CA SER A 56 -5.40 8.75 -15.37
C SER A 56 -4.67 8.69 -14.04
N VAL A 57 -4.77 7.54 -13.38
CA VAL A 57 -4.10 7.33 -12.10
C VAL A 57 -3.19 6.11 -12.18
N MET A 58 -1.93 6.28 -11.82
CA MET A 58 -1.01 5.18 -11.59
C MET A 58 -0.85 4.96 -10.10
N LEU A 59 -1.10 3.73 -9.64
CA LEU A 59 -0.83 3.30 -8.28
C LEU A 59 0.40 2.41 -8.26
N LEU A 60 1.44 2.82 -7.52
CA LEU A 60 2.68 2.07 -7.37
C LEU A 60 2.71 1.44 -5.98
N GLU A 61 2.95 0.13 -5.92
CA GLU A 61 3.14 -0.61 -4.68
C GLU A 61 4.45 -1.40 -4.73
N ALA A 62 5.21 -1.37 -3.64
CA ALA A 62 6.50 -2.06 -3.55
C ALA A 62 6.37 -3.55 -3.25
N GLY A 63 5.28 -3.95 -2.60
CA GLY A 63 4.99 -5.31 -2.22
C GLY A 63 4.15 -6.08 -3.23
N PRO A 64 3.83 -7.33 -2.92
CA PRO A 64 2.95 -8.14 -3.75
C PRO A 64 1.50 -7.64 -3.71
N ASP A 65 0.78 -7.99 -4.76
CA ASP A 65 -0.66 -7.85 -4.87
C ASP A 65 -1.32 -9.23 -4.98
N TYR A 66 -2.44 -9.40 -4.31
CA TYR A 66 -3.23 -10.62 -4.29
C TYR A 66 -4.66 -10.33 -4.75
N PRO A 67 -4.90 -10.25 -6.08
CA PRO A 67 -6.21 -9.87 -6.63
C PRO A 67 -7.31 -10.86 -6.30
N ASN A 68 -6.96 -12.13 -6.09
CA ASN A 68 -7.92 -13.15 -5.71
C ASN A 68 -7.78 -13.48 -4.22
N ARG A 69 -8.91 -13.57 -3.53
CA ARG A 69 -8.93 -13.91 -2.09
C ARG A 69 -8.33 -15.30 -1.81
N SER A 70 -8.40 -16.24 -2.76
CA SER A 70 -7.78 -17.57 -2.65
C SER A 70 -6.27 -17.52 -2.52
N ASP A 71 -5.64 -16.51 -3.13
CA ASP A 71 -4.19 -16.37 -3.23
C ASP A 71 -3.59 -15.62 -2.04
N LEU A 72 -4.45 -15.04 -1.17
CA LEU A 72 -4.01 -14.36 0.04
C LEU A 72 -3.29 -15.33 0.98
N PRO A 73 -2.07 -15.02 1.41
CA PRO A 73 -1.40 -15.75 2.48
C PRO A 73 -2.25 -15.74 3.75
N GLU A 74 -2.19 -16.83 4.51
CA GLU A 74 -2.99 -16.98 5.74
C GLU A 74 -2.77 -15.86 6.75
N GLN A 75 -1.54 -15.37 6.84
CA GLN A 75 -1.17 -14.25 7.71
C GLN A 75 -1.95 -12.97 7.38
N ILE A 76 -2.18 -12.68 6.09
CA ILE A 76 -2.96 -11.54 5.65
C ILE A 76 -4.47 -11.83 5.76
N LYS A 77 -4.87 -13.07 5.46
CA LYS A 77 -6.27 -13.47 5.43
C LYS A 77 -6.91 -13.55 6.80
N TYR A 78 -6.16 -14.02 7.81
CA TYR A 78 -6.67 -14.31 9.16
C TYR A 78 -6.02 -13.48 10.27
N GLY A 79 -5.10 -12.59 9.95
CA GLY A 79 -4.49 -11.66 10.89
C GLY A 79 -3.86 -12.34 12.10
N VAL A 80 -4.26 -11.89 13.30
CA VAL A 80 -3.69 -12.33 14.58
C VAL A 80 -3.69 -13.85 14.78
N ARG A 81 -4.64 -14.58 14.23
CA ARG A 81 -4.68 -16.03 14.40
C ARG A 81 -3.49 -16.70 13.74
N ALA A 82 -3.10 -16.26 12.56
CA ALA A 82 -1.92 -16.77 11.86
C ALA A 82 -0.61 -16.36 12.54
N TRP A 83 -0.63 -15.29 13.34
CA TRP A 83 0.53 -14.82 14.12
C TRP A 83 1.06 -15.87 15.10
N TYR A 84 0.18 -16.64 15.70
CA TYR A 84 0.56 -17.65 16.70
C TYR A 84 1.05 -18.97 16.08
N GLU A 85 0.67 -19.25 14.84
CA GLU A 85 0.91 -20.57 14.22
C GLU A 85 2.08 -20.57 13.21
N SER A 86 2.36 -19.45 12.54
CA SER A 86 3.40 -19.37 11.50
C SER A 86 3.88 -17.94 11.24
N PHE A 87 4.17 -17.18 12.30
CA PHE A 87 4.57 -15.78 12.16
C PHE A 87 5.96 -15.63 11.56
N ASP A 88 6.03 -15.13 10.34
CA ASP A 88 7.24 -14.53 9.79
C ASP A 88 7.14 -13.00 9.90
N PRO A 89 7.86 -12.38 10.86
CA PRO A 89 7.81 -10.94 11.09
C PRO A 89 8.34 -10.12 9.91
N TYR A 90 9.02 -10.77 8.97
CA TYR A 90 9.56 -10.12 7.77
C TYR A 90 8.70 -10.32 6.54
N SER A 91 7.69 -11.17 6.60
CA SER A 91 6.76 -11.38 5.51
C SER A 91 5.90 -10.13 5.29
N HIS A 92 5.88 -9.63 4.07
CA HIS A 92 5.07 -8.47 3.68
C HIS A 92 5.37 -7.18 4.46
N THR A 93 6.60 -7.04 5.01
CA THR A 93 7.05 -5.84 5.73
C THR A 93 8.33 -5.26 5.16
N TRP A 94 8.62 -4.02 5.52
CA TRP A 94 9.88 -3.36 5.18
C TRP A 94 11.04 -3.78 6.09
N GLY A 95 10.75 -4.49 7.21
CA GLY A 95 11.77 -4.94 8.15
C GLY A 95 12.49 -3.79 8.88
N TYR A 96 11.82 -2.67 9.12
CA TYR A 96 12.43 -1.56 9.86
C TYR A 96 12.67 -1.92 11.32
N GLU A 97 13.81 -1.47 11.85
CA GLU A 97 14.13 -1.50 13.26
C GLU A 97 14.14 -0.08 13.83
N ALA A 98 13.74 0.05 15.07
CA ALA A 98 13.71 1.33 15.76
C ALA A 98 14.13 1.17 17.23
N ASN A 99 14.66 2.25 17.79
CA ASN A 99 14.92 2.35 19.24
C ASN A 99 13.76 3.10 19.89
N ALA A 100 13.24 2.57 20.99
CA ALA A 100 12.17 3.24 21.74
C ALA A 100 12.64 4.58 22.35
N ARG A 101 13.93 4.66 22.69
CA ARG A 101 14.56 5.83 23.31
C ARG A 101 16.03 5.95 22.89
N PRO A 102 16.57 7.17 22.77
CA PRO A 102 17.97 7.38 22.35
C PRO A 102 19.02 6.75 23.28
N ASP A 103 18.68 6.61 24.57
CA ASP A 103 19.54 6.03 25.61
C ASP A 103 19.48 4.49 25.66
N ARG A 104 18.60 3.84 24.93
CA ARG A 104 18.53 2.38 24.83
C ARG A 104 19.27 1.88 23.59
N LYS A 105 20.05 0.82 23.79
CA LYS A 105 20.78 0.15 22.68
C LYS A 105 19.95 -0.92 21.99
N GLU A 106 18.90 -1.41 22.66
CA GLU A 106 18.05 -2.46 22.12
C GLU A 106 17.11 -1.89 21.06
N THR A 107 17.13 -2.51 19.89
CA THR A 107 16.18 -2.25 18.83
C THR A 107 14.99 -3.18 18.93
N PHE A 108 13.86 -2.76 18.39
CA PHE A 108 12.69 -3.60 18.19
C PHE A 108 12.24 -3.48 16.73
N LEU A 109 11.65 -4.55 16.22
CA LEU A 109 11.08 -4.56 14.87
C LEU A 109 9.88 -3.60 14.82
N LEU A 110 9.90 -2.71 13.84
CA LEU A 110 8.82 -1.77 13.54
C LEU A 110 8.16 -2.17 12.22
N PRO A 111 7.20 -3.11 12.23
CA PRO A 111 6.60 -3.61 11.00
C PRO A 111 5.82 -2.50 10.30
N ARG A 112 6.07 -2.35 9.01
CA ARG A 112 5.31 -1.51 8.08
C ARG A 112 5.01 -2.32 6.84
N GLY A 113 3.76 -2.35 6.42
CA GLY A 113 3.32 -3.18 5.31
C GLY A 113 4.01 -2.85 4.00
N LYS A 114 4.45 -3.91 3.32
CA LYS A 114 4.99 -3.92 1.97
C LYS A 114 4.17 -4.89 1.13
N VAL A 115 2.94 -4.51 0.90
CA VAL A 115 1.90 -5.31 0.23
C VAL A 115 0.74 -4.38 -0.12
N THR A 116 -0.06 -4.71 -1.12
CA THR A 116 -1.33 -4.00 -1.37
C THR A 116 -2.21 -4.03 -0.13
N GLY A 117 -2.70 -2.87 0.31
CA GLY A 117 -3.34 -2.63 1.60
C GLY A 117 -2.38 -2.06 2.65
N GLY A 118 -1.05 -2.14 2.45
CA GLY A 118 -0.06 -1.58 3.34
C GLY A 118 -0.12 -2.14 4.76
N SER A 119 0.11 -1.29 5.76
CA SER A 119 0.10 -1.73 7.18
C SER A 119 -1.28 -2.20 7.66
N SER A 120 -2.38 -1.80 7.00
CA SER A 120 -3.71 -2.33 7.33
C SER A 120 -3.89 -3.79 6.91
N ALA A 121 -3.12 -4.28 5.93
CA ALA A 121 -3.16 -5.67 5.53
C ALA A 121 -2.39 -6.61 6.48
N ILE A 122 -1.45 -6.08 7.27
CA ILE A 122 -0.58 -6.85 8.17
C ILE A 122 -0.83 -6.57 9.66
N ASN A 123 -1.80 -5.73 10.01
CA ASN A 123 -2.12 -5.42 11.40
C ASN A 123 -2.89 -6.57 12.08
N GLY A 124 -3.21 -6.38 13.35
CA GLY A 124 -3.97 -7.36 14.14
C GLY A 124 -5.44 -7.53 13.74
N GLN A 125 -5.91 -6.85 12.69
CA GLN A 125 -7.30 -6.85 12.21
C GLN A 125 -8.32 -6.46 13.30
N VAL A 126 -7.88 -5.63 14.26
CA VAL A 126 -8.73 -5.07 15.31
C VAL A 126 -9.25 -3.72 14.84
N TRP A 127 -10.54 -3.52 14.94
CA TRP A 127 -11.19 -2.27 14.62
C TRP A 127 -12.04 -1.80 15.79
N PHE A 128 -11.75 -0.59 16.26
CA PHE A 128 -12.53 0.08 17.29
C PHE A 128 -13.08 1.39 16.73
N ARG A 129 -14.34 1.65 16.97
CA ARG A 129 -14.93 2.95 16.73
C ARG A 129 -14.76 3.78 17.99
N GLY A 130 -14.20 5.00 17.86
CA GLY A 130 -14.17 5.97 18.94
C GLY A 130 -15.61 6.30 19.42
N ILE A 131 -15.75 6.49 20.70
CA ILE A 131 -16.98 7.02 21.31
C ILE A 131 -16.87 8.56 21.37
N PRO A 132 -18.00 9.30 21.51
CA PRO A 132 -17.94 10.77 21.55
C PRO A 132 -16.95 11.33 22.55
N GLU A 133 -16.81 10.71 23.70
CA GLU A 133 -15.91 11.10 24.80
C GLU A 133 -14.42 10.97 24.45
N ASP A 134 -14.05 10.24 23.40
CA ASP A 134 -12.67 10.15 22.91
C ASP A 134 -12.25 11.41 22.14
N PHE A 135 -13.20 12.29 21.79
CA PHE A 135 -12.99 13.47 20.94
C PHE A 135 -13.31 14.80 21.65
N ASP A 136 -13.67 14.78 22.93
CA ASP A 136 -13.93 15.96 23.80
C ASP A 136 -12.61 16.38 24.57
#